data_876d278e92bf0bdd603bec3ae62751f0
#
_entry.id   876d278e92bf0bdd603bec3ae62751f0
#
_cell.length_a   1.000
_cell.length_b   1.000
_cell.length_c   1.000
_cell.angle_alpha   90.00
_cell.angle_beta   90.00
_cell.angle_gamma   90.00
#
_symmetry.space_group_name_H-M   'P 1'
#
loop_
_entity.id
_entity.type
_entity.pdbx_description
1 polymer ?
#
loop_
_entity_poly.entity_id
_entity_poly.type
_entity_poly.pdbx_seq_one_letter_code
_entity_poly.pdbx_strand_id
1 'polypeptide(L)'
;AMDPLSDGEGKAEAAIFSLRRSVLKDSLIVCDRVFPRLFTSLTEDGMPRVLGVARPDCEAELLRLVTGWELTTADLDRIADRTLALERAQQARDLGRTREDEQHVMDFFCATLEEKPNPLLGERRSADPALLEDLVRHFYALRGWDPLTGLPTKETLTALGLDATVPAPPVGEGAGPACPPAG
;
A
#
# COMPACT_ATOMS: atom_id res chain seq x y z
N ALA A 1 8.76 -15.51 7.35
CA ALA A 1 7.47 -14.83 7.23
C ALA A 1 7.31 -13.94 8.47
N MET A 2 6.90 -12.70 8.26
CA MET A 2 6.69 -11.74 9.34
C MET A 2 5.40 -12.11 10.06
N ASP A 3 5.43 -12.24 11.40
CA ASP A 3 4.21 -12.49 12.18
C ASP A 3 3.27 -11.28 12.04
N PRO A 4 2.06 -11.43 11.52
CA PRO A 4 1.12 -10.31 11.33
C PRO A 4 0.70 -9.64 12.65
N LEU A 5 0.89 -10.29 13.78
CA LEU A 5 0.51 -9.81 15.11
C LEU A 5 1.69 -9.42 16.00
N SER A 6 2.93 -9.47 15.49
CA SER A 6 4.09 -8.98 16.24
C SER A 6 4.09 -7.44 16.30
N ASP A 7 4.75 -6.89 17.29
CA ASP A 7 5.03 -5.46 17.49
C ASP A 7 5.99 -4.83 16.45
N GLY A 8 6.26 -5.54 15.47
CA GLY A 8 6.71 -5.41 14.08
C GLY A 8 7.59 -4.29 13.69
N GLU A 9 8.80 -4.23 14.22
CA GLU A 9 9.88 -3.57 13.49
C GLU A 9 9.88 -4.01 12.02
N GLY A 10 9.84 -3.07 11.09
CA GLY A 10 9.84 -3.32 9.64
C GLY A 10 8.47 -3.56 8.98
N LYS A 11 7.35 -3.56 9.72
CA LYS A 11 6.03 -3.77 9.10
C LYS A 11 5.59 -2.60 8.24
N ALA A 12 5.81 -1.38 8.67
CA ALA A 12 5.47 -0.20 7.90
C ALA A 12 6.27 -0.14 6.59
N GLU A 13 7.56 -0.46 6.65
CA GLU A 13 8.45 -0.57 5.48
C GLU A 13 7.98 -1.69 4.53
N ALA A 14 7.62 -2.84 5.08
CA ALA A 14 7.09 -3.95 4.29
C ALA A 14 5.76 -3.60 3.61
N ALA A 15 4.89 -2.86 4.29
CA ALA A 15 3.65 -2.36 3.72
C ALA A 15 3.91 -1.37 2.59
N ILE A 16 4.83 -0.42 2.78
CA ILE A 16 5.25 0.53 1.74
C ILE A 16 5.81 -0.20 0.53
N PHE A 17 6.72 -1.15 0.75
CA PHE A 17 7.27 -1.98 -0.32
C PHE A 17 6.16 -2.71 -1.10
N SER A 18 5.22 -3.33 -0.39
CA SER A 18 4.11 -4.06 -1.00
C SER A 18 3.21 -3.15 -1.84
N LEU A 19 2.85 -1.97 -1.32
CA LEU A 19 2.04 -0.99 -2.03
C LEU A 19 2.73 -0.47 -3.30
N ARG A 20 4.03 -0.14 -3.22
CA ARG A 20 4.81 0.26 -4.40
C ARG A 20 4.78 -0.81 -5.48
N ARG A 21 4.99 -2.08 -5.08
CA ARG A 21 4.94 -3.21 -6.05
C ARG A 21 3.56 -3.40 -6.65
N SER A 22 2.48 -3.28 -5.86
CA SER A 22 1.10 -3.35 -6.38
C SER A 22 0.83 -2.28 -7.44
N VAL A 23 1.10 -1.03 -7.12
CA VAL A 23 0.90 0.10 -8.05
C VAL A 23 1.70 -0.08 -9.35
N LEU A 24 2.95 -0.54 -9.25
CA LEU A 24 3.77 -0.79 -10.43
C LEU A 24 3.22 -1.94 -11.27
N LYS A 25 2.75 -3.03 -10.65
CA LYS A 25 2.14 -4.16 -11.37
C LYS A 25 0.87 -3.75 -12.08
N ASP A 26 0.02 -2.96 -11.43
CA ASP A 26 -1.20 -2.41 -12.05
C ASP A 26 -0.83 -1.53 -13.26
N SER A 27 0.17 -0.67 -13.11
CA SER A 27 0.65 0.20 -14.19
C SER A 27 1.28 -0.56 -15.36
N LEU A 28 1.97 -1.66 -15.07
CA LEU A 28 2.59 -2.55 -16.06
C LEU A 28 1.61 -3.59 -16.64
N ILE A 29 0.39 -3.65 -16.12
CA ILE A 29 -0.63 -4.62 -16.52
C ILE A 29 -0.14 -6.07 -16.34
N VAL A 30 0.61 -6.31 -15.26
CA VAL A 30 1.07 -7.65 -14.89
C VAL A 30 0.27 -8.21 -13.72
N CYS A 31 -0.04 -9.50 -13.78
CA CYS A 31 -0.89 -10.13 -12.78
C CYS A 31 -0.20 -10.21 -11.41
N ASP A 32 -0.73 -9.53 -10.40
CA ASP A 32 -0.18 -9.52 -9.03
C ASP A 32 -0.14 -10.92 -8.38
N ARG A 33 -1.02 -11.81 -8.81
CA ARG A 33 -1.09 -13.18 -8.29
C ARG A 33 0.05 -14.07 -8.79
N VAL A 34 0.54 -13.82 -10.01
CA VAL A 34 1.55 -14.64 -10.68
C VAL A 34 2.92 -13.99 -10.60
N PHE A 35 3.00 -12.73 -10.97
CA PHE A 35 4.22 -11.96 -10.92
C PHE A 35 4.54 -11.53 -9.48
N PRO A 36 5.75 -11.62 -8.96
CA PRO A 36 7.01 -11.90 -9.66
C PRO A 36 7.44 -13.38 -9.63
N ARG A 37 6.55 -14.33 -9.54
CA ARG A 37 6.91 -15.75 -9.57
C ARG A 37 7.23 -16.20 -10.98
N LEU A 38 8.33 -16.93 -11.11
CA LEU A 38 8.72 -17.55 -12.35
C LEU A 38 8.23 -19.01 -12.37
N PHE A 39 7.50 -19.37 -13.39
CA PHE A 39 6.97 -20.72 -13.55
C PHE A 39 7.67 -21.46 -14.69
N THR A 40 7.80 -22.78 -14.57
CA THR A 40 8.11 -23.62 -15.71
C THR A 40 6.97 -23.59 -16.71
N SER A 41 7.25 -23.88 -17.97
CA SER A 41 6.25 -24.45 -18.86
C SER A 41 5.65 -25.73 -18.22
N LEU A 42 4.47 -26.13 -18.67
CA LEU A 42 3.77 -27.31 -18.15
C LEU A 42 4.73 -28.52 -18.07
N THR A 43 4.74 -29.16 -16.91
CA THR A 43 5.46 -30.41 -16.69
C THR A 43 4.63 -31.60 -17.24
N GLU A 44 5.19 -32.81 -17.24
CA GLU A 44 4.50 -34.01 -17.73
C GLU A 44 3.16 -34.28 -17.05
N ASP A 45 3.01 -33.84 -15.78
CA ASP A 45 1.75 -33.89 -15.03
C ASP A 45 0.79 -32.73 -15.34
N GLY A 46 1.14 -31.87 -16.31
CA GLY A 46 0.32 -30.72 -16.70
C GLY A 46 0.31 -29.56 -15.68
N MET A 47 1.15 -29.59 -14.65
CA MET A 47 1.18 -28.58 -13.59
C MET A 47 2.42 -27.70 -13.71
N PRO A 48 2.27 -26.36 -13.72
CA PRO A 48 3.41 -25.46 -13.67
C PRO A 48 4.07 -25.51 -12.29
N ARG A 49 5.37 -25.57 -12.24
CA ARG A 49 6.16 -25.48 -11.00
C ARG A 49 6.82 -24.12 -10.87
N VAL A 50 6.88 -23.62 -9.63
CA VAL A 50 7.57 -22.37 -9.34
C VAL A 50 9.08 -22.61 -9.46
N LEU A 51 9.73 -21.92 -10.41
CA LEU A 51 11.19 -21.92 -10.58
C LEU A 51 11.89 -21.02 -9.57
N GLY A 52 11.19 -19.95 -9.14
CA GLY A 52 11.75 -18.97 -8.23
C GLY A 52 10.92 -17.70 -8.19
N VAL A 53 11.47 -16.70 -7.54
CA VAL A 53 10.93 -15.34 -7.51
C VAL A 53 11.82 -14.47 -8.38
N ALA A 54 11.23 -13.63 -9.20
CA ALA A 54 11.96 -12.68 -10.02
C ALA A 54 12.86 -11.79 -9.14
N ARG A 55 13.95 -11.32 -9.72
CA ARG A 55 14.87 -10.41 -9.05
C ARG A 55 14.14 -9.12 -8.63
N PRO A 56 14.64 -8.40 -7.61
CA PRO A 56 14.03 -7.14 -7.15
C PRO A 56 13.94 -6.03 -8.22
N ASP A 57 14.77 -6.11 -9.26
CA ASP A 57 14.84 -5.16 -10.38
C ASP A 57 14.06 -5.61 -11.62
N CYS A 58 13.27 -6.67 -11.51
CA CYS A 58 12.64 -7.28 -12.68
C CYS A 58 11.59 -6.37 -13.34
N GLU A 59 10.93 -5.50 -12.60
CA GLU A 59 10.02 -4.50 -13.17
C GLU A 59 10.79 -3.47 -14.02
N ALA A 60 11.95 -3.02 -13.54
CA ALA A 60 12.81 -2.11 -14.28
C ALA A 60 13.32 -2.76 -15.57
N GLU A 61 13.74 -4.00 -15.48
CA GLU A 61 14.21 -4.75 -16.65
C GLU A 61 13.08 -5.02 -17.66
N LEU A 62 11.88 -5.34 -17.19
CA LEU A 62 10.72 -5.49 -18.05
C LEU A 62 10.41 -4.20 -18.83
N LEU A 63 10.42 -3.06 -18.15
CA LEU A 63 10.23 -1.76 -18.78
C LEU A 63 11.34 -1.47 -19.80
N ARG A 64 12.58 -1.70 -19.43
CA ARG A 64 13.74 -1.50 -20.35
C ARG A 64 13.59 -2.31 -21.64
N LEU A 65 13.20 -3.58 -21.51
CA LEU A 65 13.02 -4.46 -22.67
C LEU A 65 11.88 -4.05 -23.59
N VAL A 66 10.79 -3.52 -23.02
CA VAL A 66 9.59 -3.17 -23.81
C VAL A 66 9.67 -1.74 -24.35
N THR A 67 10.19 -0.78 -23.57
CA THR A 67 10.13 0.64 -23.92
C THR A 67 11.48 1.24 -24.26
N GLY A 68 12.58 0.58 -23.92
CA GLY A 68 13.92 1.12 -24.00
C GLY A 68 14.26 2.12 -22.88
N TRP A 69 13.38 2.33 -21.90
CA TRP A 69 13.65 3.22 -20.79
C TRP A 69 14.60 2.58 -19.78
N GLU A 70 15.66 3.31 -19.46
CA GLU A 70 16.64 2.88 -18.46
C GLU A 70 16.28 3.47 -17.09
N LEU A 71 15.35 2.83 -16.39
CA LEU A 71 14.93 3.19 -15.04
C LEU A 71 15.52 2.21 -14.03
N THR A 72 15.95 2.75 -12.90
CA THR A 72 16.36 1.95 -11.75
C THR A 72 15.14 1.56 -10.89
N THR A 73 15.33 0.61 -9.97
CA THR A 73 14.30 0.28 -8.96
C THR A 73 13.91 1.51 -8.13
N ALA A 74 14.87 2.39 -7.81
CA ALA A 74 14.60 3.62 -7.05
C ALA A 74 13.73 4.61 -7.87
N ASP A 75 13.93 4.70 -9.18
CA ASP A 75 13.08 5.50 -10.05
C ASP A 75 11.65 4.96 -10.07
N LEU A 76 11.49 3.65 -10.14
CA LEU A 76 10.19 3.00 -10.07
C LEU A 76 9.50 3.20 -8.72
N ASP A 77 10.23 3.09 -7.62
CA ASP A 77 9.72 3.37 -6.29
C ASP A 77 9.21 4.81 -6.18
N ARG A 78 9.95 5.77 -6.74
CA ARG A 78 9.51 7.17 -6.82
C ARG A 78 8.25 7.35 -7.66
N ILE A 79 8.14 6.65 -8.79
CA ILE A 79 6.92 6.66 -9.62
C ILE A 79 5.73 6.11 -8.84
N ALA A 80 5.90 5.00 -8.12
CA ALA A 80 4.86 4.43 -7.29
C ALA A 80 4.44 5.36 -6.14
N ASP A 81 5.40 5.98 -5.45
CA ASP A 81 5.11 6.95 -4.39
C ASP A 81 4.36 8.17 -4.93
N ARG A 82 4.73 8.65 -6.12
CA ARG A 82 4.02 9.73 -6.80
C ARG A 82 2.57 9.36 -7.12
N THR A 83 2.33 8.16 -7.64
CA THR A 83 0.98 7.66 -7.95
C THR A 83 0.14 7.57 -6.68
N LEU A 84 0.65 6.93 -5.63
CA LEU A 84 -0.06 6.78 -4.36
C LEU A 84 -0.35 8.12 -3.68
N ALA A 85 0.59 9.08 -3.74
CA ALA A 85 0.38 10.41 -3.18
C ALA A 85 -0.68 11.20 -3.96
N LEU A 86 -0.70 11.07 -5.30
CA LEU A 86 -1.71 11.68 -6.15
C LEU A 86 -3.10 11.10 -5.88
N GLU A 87 -3.23 9.78 -5.82
CA GLU A 87 -4.50 9.10 -5.51
C GLU A 87 -5.03 9.52 -4.14
N ARG A 88 -4.17 9.56 -3.13
CA ARG A 88 -4.56 10.00 -1.79
C ARG A 88 -5.05 11.44 -1.76
N ALA A 89 -4.34 12.32 -2.41
CA ALA A 89 -4.70 13.73 -2.49
C ALA A 89 -6.00 13.94 -3.27
N GLN A 90 -6.24 13.20 -4.35
CA GLN A 90 -7.50 13.23 -5.09
C GLN A 90 -8.68 12.71 -4.24
N GLN A 91 -8.50 11.59 -3.53
CA GLN A 91 -9.53 11.06 -2.63
C GLN A 91 -9.90 12.06 -1.53
N ALA A 92 -8.92 12.75 -0.96
CA ALA A 92 -9.17 13.78 0.03
C ALA A 92 -9.93 14.97 -0.57
N ARG A 93 -9.53 15.44 -1.76
CA ARG A 93 -10.16 16.56 -2.45
C ARG A 93 -11.60 16.25 -2.90
N ASP A 94 -11.81 15.10 -3.54
CA ASP A 94 -13.06 14.80 -4.24
C ASP A 94 -14.08 14.11 -3.33
N LEU A 95 -13.63 13.37 -2.31
CA LEU A 95 -14.46 12.57 -1.41
C LEU A 95 -14.37 13.02 0.06
N GLY A 96 -13.52 13.98 0.38
CA GLY A 96 -13.26 14.39 1.77
C GLY A 96 -12.59 13.30 2.63
N ARG A 97 -12.03 12.27 2.01
CA ARG A 97 -11.45 11.14 2.76
C ARG A 97 -10.23 11.54 3.55
N THR A 98 -10.25 11.16 4.83
CA THR A 98 -9.16 11.34 5.77
C THR A 98 -8.80 10.01 6.44
N ARG A 99 -7.89 10.06 7.39
CA ARG A 99 -7.55 8.92 8.21
C ARG A 99 -8.74 8.39 9.04
N GLU A 100 -9.68 9.24 9.42
CA GLU A 100 -10.87 8.84 10.21
C GLU A 100 -11.70 7.78 9.47
N ASP A 101 -11.76 7.86 8.14
CA ASP A 101 -12.46 6.87 7.31
C ASP A 101 -11.80 5.48 7.35
N GLU A 102 -10.52 5.43 7.69
CA GLU A 102 -9.76 4.18 7.79
C GLU A 102 -9.94 3.50 9.16
N GLN A 103 -10.39 4.24 10.18
CA GLN A 103 -10.58 3.70 11.52
C GLN A 103 -11.59 2.53 11.53
N HIS A 104 -12.66 2.62 10.74
CA HIS A 104 -13.63 1.53 10.62
C HIS A 104 -13.03 0.21 10.14
N VAL A 105 -12.02 0.27 9.27
CA VAL A 105 -11.32 -0.92 8.80
C VAL A 105 -10.48 -1.51 9.93
N MET A 106 -9.82 -0.67 10.71
CA MET A 106 -9.04 -1.10 11.88
C MET A 106 -9.94 -1.74 12.95
N ASP A 107 -11.05 -1.12 13.27
CA ASP A 107 -12.04 -1.62 14.22
C ASP A 107 -12.58 -2.99 13.78
N PHE A 108 -12.89 -3.15 12.48
CA PHE A 108 -13.31 -4.43 11.92
C PHE A 108 -12.25 -5.52 12.09
N PHE A 109 -10.98 -5.23 11.82
CA PHE A 109 -9.91 -6.20 11.98
C PHE A 109 -9.67 -6.56 13.44
N CYS A 110 -9.76 -5.61 14.36
CA CYS A 110 -9.66 -5.87 15.80
C CYS A 110 -10.78 -6.80 16.26
N ALA A 111 -12.04 -6.48 15.95
CA ALA A 111 -13.20 -7.30 16.31
C ALA A 111 -13.13 -8.71 15.70
N THR A 112 -12.76 -8.83 14.43
CA THR A 112 -12.68 -10.13 13.75
C THR A 112 -11.56 -11.00 14.33
N LEU A 113 -10.45 -10.42 14.74
CA LEU A 113 -9.33 -11.14 15.35
C LEU A 113 -9.63 -11.60 16.77
N GLU A 114 -10.45 -10.89 17.52
CA GLU A 114 -10.92 -11.30 18.85
C GLU A 114 -11.84 -12.53 18.80
N GLU A 115 -12.70 -12.62 17.80
CA GLU A 115 -13.70 -13.67 17.67
C GLU A 115 -13.19 -14.97 17.03
N LYS A 116 -12.12 -14.90 16.25
CA LYS A 116 -11.63 -16.06 15.47
C LYS A 116 -10.20 -16.43 15.84
N PRO A 117 -9.95 -17.72 16.13
CA PRO A 117 -8.57 -18.18 16.29
C PRO A 117 -7.82 -18.00 14.95
N ASN A 118 -6.59 -17.53 15.03
CA ASN A 118 -5.72 -17.48 13.87
C ASN A 118 -5.37 -18.92 13.44
N PRO A 119 -5.79 -19.36 12.24
CA PRO A 119 -5.55 -20.74 11.80
C PRO A 119 -4.06 -21.06 11.63
N LEU A 120 -3.20 -20.06 11.53
CA LEU A 120 -1.74 -20.24 11.40
C LEU A 120 -1.05 -20.33 12.77
N LEU A 121 -1.63 -19.73 13.80
CA LEU A 121 -1.02 -19.63 15.13
C LEU A 121 -1.70 -20.53 16.17
N GLY A 122 -2.85 -21.12 15.86
CA GLY A 122 -3.59 -22.01 16.76
C GLY A 122 -4.12 -21.34 18.03
N GLU A 123 -3.89 -20.05 18.22
CA GLU A 123 -4.28 -19.27 19.38
C GLU A 123 -5.24 -18.14 18.99
N ARG A 124 -6.15 -17.77 19.89
CA ARG A 124 -6.90 -16.53 19.81
C ARG A 124 -5.95 -15.38 20.13
N ARG A 125 -5.58 -14.62 19.09
CA ARG A 125 -4.86 -13.37 19.26
C ARG A 125 -5.72 -12.25 18.68
N SER A 126 -5.94 -11.22 19.46
CA SER A 126 -6.46 -9.95 19.01
C SER A 126 -5.29 -9.03 18.66
N ALA A 127 -5.48 -8.18 17.67
CA ALA A 127 -4.54 -7.09 17.43
C ALA A 127 -4.71 -6.06 18.56
N ASP A 128 -3.59 -5.58 19.11
CA ASP A 128 -3.60 -4.45 20.03
C ASP A 128 -3.90 -3.16 19.25
N PRO A 129 -5.03 -2.47 19.53
CA PRO A 129 -5.38 -1.24 18.85
C PRO A 129 -4.30 -0.15 18.97
N ALA A 130 -3.61 -0.06 20.12
CA ALA A 130 -2.55 0.91 20.32
C ALA A 130 -1.35 0.63 19.41
N LEU A 131 -0.98 -0.64 19.30
CA LEU A 131 0.08 -1.07 18.38
C LEU A 131 -0.27 -0.78 16.92
N LEU A 132 -1.52 -1.05 16.50
CA LEU A 132 -1.97 -0.74 15.14
C LEU A 132 -1.94 0.76 14.86
N GLU A 133 -2.35 1.57 15.83
CA GLU A 133 -2.28 3.02 15.75
C GLU A 133 -0.84 3.52 15.53
N ASP A 134 0.09 3.01 16.30
CA ASP A 134 1.52 3.36 16.18
C ASP A 134 2.10 2.91 14.84
N LEU A 135 1.72 1.73 14.34
CA LEU A 135 2.13 1.25 13.03
C LEU A 135 1.61 2.14 11.90
N VAL A 136 0.36 2.59 11.98
CA VAL A 136 -0.23 3.50 10.98
C VAL A 136 0.46 4.87 11.02
N ARG A 137 0.71 5.41 12.20
CA ARG A 137 1.46 6.67 12.34
C ARG A 137 2.86 6.56 11.75
N HIS A 138 3.56 5.46 12.04
CA HIS A 138 4.88 5.21 11.49
C HIS A 138 4.85 5.07 9.97
N PHE A 139 3.88 4.35 9.43
CA PHE A 139 3.66 4.22 7.99
C PHE A 139 3.48 5.58 7.30
N TYR A 140 2.66 6.48 7.84
CA TYR A 140 2.49 7.81 7.29
C TYR A 140 3.76 8.65 7.40
N ALA A 141 4.44 8.61 8.55
CA ALA A 141 5.68 9.34 8.75
C ALA A 141 6.78 8.94 7.76
N LEU A 142 6.96 7.64 7.51
CA LEU A 142 7.93 7.13 6.52
C LEU A 142 7.63 7.59 5.09
N ARG A 143 6.37 7.89 4.78
CA ARG A 143 5.96 8.40 3.48
C ARG A 143 6.01 9.92 3.37
N GLY A 144 6.37 10.62 4.45
CA GLY A 144 6.28 12.07 4.52
C GLY A 144 4.84 12.58 4.48
N TRP A 145 3.89 11.78 5.00
CA TRP A 145 2.50 12.15 5.15
C TRP A 145 2.23 12.59 6.58
N ASP A 146 1.24 13.45 6.75
CA ASP A 146 0.80 13.87 8.09
C ASP A 146 0.16 12.69 8.84
N PRO A 147 0.72 12.26 9.99
CA PRO A 147 0.20 11.13 10.74
C PRO A 147 -1.20 11.33 11.32
N LEU A 148 -1.67 12.56 11.45
CA LEU A 148 -3.00 12.88 12.00
C LEU A 148 -4.08 12.81 10.93
N THR A 149 -3.80 13.32 9.75
CA THR A 149 -4.77 13.38 8.65
C THR A 149 -4.60 12.24 7.64
N GLY A 150 -3.43 11.59 7.61
CA GLY A 150 -3.07 10.59 6.63
C GLY A 150 -2.92 11.16 5.22
N LEU A 151 -2.65 12.46 5.08
CA LEU A 151 -2.50 13.15 3.80
C LEU A 151 -1.03 13.46 3.50
N PRO A 152 -0.62 13.43 2.22
CA PRO A 152 0.70 13.87 1.82
C PRO A 152 0.94 15.33 2.25
N THR A 153 2.10 15.60 2.86
CA THR A 153 2.46 16.98 3.19
C THR A 153 2.80 17.77 1.93
N LYS A 154 2.78 19.11 2.05
CA LYS A 154 3.14 19.99 0.93
C LYS A 154 4.58 19.72 0.46
N GLU A 155 5.47 19.48 1.40
CA GLU A 155 6.88 19.15 1.12
C GLU A 155 6.99 17.85 0.31
N THR A 156 6.22 16.84 0.67
CA THR A 156 6.16 15.56 -0.06
C THR A 156 5.60 15.77 -1.47
N LEU A 157 4.50 16.50 -1.61
CA LEU A 157 3.92 16.79 -2.93
C LEU A 157 4.90 17.55 -3.82
N THR A 158 5.59 18.54 -3.28
CA THR A 158 6.63 19.30 -4.02
C THR A 158 7.80 18.39 -4.42
N ALA A 159 8.31 17.57 -3.51
CA ALA A 159 9.39 16.62 -3.80
C ALA A 159 9.03 15.59 -4.87
N LEU A 160 7.75 15.24 -4.97
CA LEU A 160 7.21 14.34 -5.99
C LEU A 160 6.78 15.08 -7.29
N GLY A 161 6.88 16.41 -7.34
CA GLY A 161 6.47 17.22 -8.49
C GLY A 161 4.96 17.22 -8.72
N LEU A 162 4.17 17.23 -7.65
CA LEU A 162 2.69 17.19 -7.64
C LEU A 162 2.05 18.50 -7.17
N ASP A 163 2.82 19.46 -6.70
CA ASP A 163 2.37 20.72 -6.12
C ASP A 163 1.47 21.54 -7.05
N ALA A 164 1.71 21.48 -8.37
CA ALA A 164 0.88 22.15 -9.38
C ALA A 164 -0.39 21.36 -9.75
N THR A 165 -0.45 20.07 -9.44
CA THR A 165 -1.52 19.15 -9.86
C THR A 165 -2.58 18.95 -8.78
N VAL A 166 -2.19 19.14 -7.52
CA VAL A 166 -3.06 18.93 -6.37
C VAL A 166 -3.15 20.23 -5.58
N PRO A 167 -4.28 20.96 -5.66
CA PRO A 167 -4.52 22.05 -4.72
C PRO A 167 -4.42 21.52 -3.29
N ALA A 168 -3.80 22.29 -2.41
CA ALA A 168 -3.75 21.93 -0.99
C ALA A 168 -5.16 21.56 -0.50
N PRO A 169 -5.34 20.48 0.27
CA PRO A 169 -6.63 20.16 0.83
C PRO A 169 -7.13 21.35 1.63
N PRO A 170 -8.43 21.68 1.62
CA PRO A 170 -8.97 22.75 2.42
C PRO A 170 -8.61 22.51 3.89
N VAL A 171 -7.94 23.47 4.48
CA VAL A 171 -7.64 23.46 5.93
C VAL A 171 -9.01 23.58 6.64
N GLY A 172 -9.47 22.48 7.18
CA GLY A 172 -10.56 22.33 8.12
C GLY A 172 -11.72 23.34 8.08
N GLU A 173 -12.77 23.04 7.31
CA GLU A 173 -14.13 23.36 7.71
C GLU A 173 -14.97 22.10 7.53
N GLY A 174 -15.49 21.65 8.66
CA GLY A 174 -16.51 20.63 8.93
C GLY A 174 -16.91 19.63 7.85
N ALA A 175 -16.89 18.39 8.27
CA ALA A 175 -17.59 17.21 7.75
C ALA A 175 -18.44 17.43 6.49
N GLY A 176 -17.99 16.91 5.38
CA GLY A 176 -18.83 16.66 4.21
C GLY A 176 -19.98 15.72 4.54
N PRO A 177 -21.03 15.68 3.73
CA PRO A 177 -22.22 14.90 4.03
C PRO A 177 -21.89 13.41 4.16
N ALA A 178 -22.31 12.82 5.26
CA ALA A 178 -22.19 11.40 5.53
C ALA A 178 -22.75 10.58 4.34
N CYS A 179 -22.00 9.58 3.92
CA CYS A 179 -22.46 8.61 2.94
C CYS A 179 -23.80 8.00 3.43
N PRO A 180 -24.86 7.96 2.60
CA PRO A 180 -26.12 7.34 3.01
C PRO A 180 -25.90 5.86 3.30
N PRO A 181 -26.58 5.28 4.29
CA PRO A 181 -26.48 3.86 4.59
C PRO A 181 -26.89 3.04 3.37
N ALA A 182 -26.09 2.02 3.08
CA ALA A 182 -26.42 1.04 2.05
C ALA A 182 -27.75 0.34 2.43
N GLY A 183 -28.76 0.49 1.57
CA GLY A 183 -30.03 -0.21 1.66
C GLY A 183 -29.93 -1.66 1.22
#